data_8d8007837999477dd1a51fe193618030
#
_entry.id   8d8007837999477dd1a51fe193618030
#
_cell.length_a   1.000
_cell.length_b   1.000
_cell.length_c   1.000
_cell.angle_alpha   90.00
_cell.angle_beta   90.00
_cell.angle_gamma   90.00
#
_symmetry.space_group_name_H-M   'P 1'
#
loop_
_entity.id
_entity.type
_entity.pdbx_description
1 polymer ?
#
loop_
_entity_poly.entity_id
_entity_poly.type
_entity_poly.pdbx_seq_one_letter_code
_entity_poly.pdbx_strand_id
1 'polypeptide(L)'
;MRTDRSISVAAIPVIFTADTGTNDMARTTKPAKTSAPEPTALPKALTGIQGLDELTEGGLPRGRPTLICGSAGSGKTMLAAEFLVHGAVDYGEPGVFMMFEENAEELARNLRSLGVDLDKLQKQKKIAVDHVHIERNEIQETGEYDLEGLFIRLGHAIDTIGAKRVVLDTIEALFSGLPNHAVLRAELRRLFRWLKGRGVTAVITGERGEQSLTRYGLEEYVADCVILLDHRIIDQVSTRRLRVVKYRGTAHGTNEYPFLIGAHGISVLPITSMRLDHVASSERVSAGIAGLDDMLGGTGPYRGSSTLVSGAPGT
;
A
#
# COMPACT_ATOMS: atom_id res chain seq x y z
N MET A 1 42.69 46.48 23.54
CA MET A 1 41.90 46.51 22.30
C MET A 1 40.72 45.61 22.49
N ARG A 2 39.56 46.16 22.87
CA ARG A 2 38.32 45.45 23.06
C ARG A 2 37.57 45.50 21.72
N THR A 3 37.29 44.38 21.10
CA THR A 3 36.39 44.28 19.95
C THR A 3 35.03 43.80 20.44
N ASP A 4 34.14 44.76 20.49
CA ASP A 4 32.74 44.59 20.74
C ASP A 4 32.09 43.88 19.49
N ARG A 5 31.55 42.70 19.65
CA ARG A 5 30.76 42.03 18.61
C ARG A 5 29.31 41.96 19.08
N SER A 6 28.57 42.96 18.66
CA SER A 6 27.10 42.96 18.78
C SER A 6 26.49 41.83 17.94
N ILE A 7 25.70 40.97 18.59
CA ILE A 7 24.91 39.95 17.95
C ILE A 7 23.59 40.60 17.53
N SER A 8 23.37 40.69 16.21
CA SER A 8 22.08 41.14 15.64
C SER A 8 21.16 39.96 15.49
N VAL A 9 20.04 39.92 16.22
CA VAL A 9 18.98 38.99 16.06
C VAL A 9 17.95 39.62 15.11
N ALA A 10 17.85 39.11 13.90
CA ALA A 10 16.82 39.52 12.95
C ALA A 10 15.51 38.73 13.27
N ALA A 11 14.52 39.44 13.80
CA ALA A 11 13.17 38.91 13.93
C ALA A 11 12.39 39.20 12.63
N ILE A 12 11.85 38.15 12.03
CA ILE A 12 10.95 38.27 10.89
C ILE A 12 9.53 38.41 11.44
N PRO A 13 8.83 39.55 11.21
CA PRO A 13 7.45 39.71 11.67
C PRO A 13 6.51 38.98 10.71
N VAL A 14 5.73 38.05 11.25
CA VAL A 14 4.55 37.52 10.57
C VAL A 14 3.39 38.43 10.86
N ILE A 15 2.90 39.16 9.84
CA ILE A 15 1.75 40.06 9.95
C ILE A 15 0.48 39.25 9.75
N PHE A 16 -0.31 39.10 10.81
CA PHE A 16 -1.72 38.68 10.70
C PHE A 16 -2.59 39.92 10.59
N THR A 17 -3.27 40.14 9.49
CA THR A 17 -4.33 41.13 9.34
C THR A 17 -5.64 40.49 9.81
N ALA A 18 -6.18 40.97 10.94
CA ALA A 18 -7.55 40.69 11.36
C ALA A 18 -8.47 41.68 10.63
N ASP A 19 -9.36 41.13 9.79
CA ASP A 19 -10.40 41.92 9.15
C ASP A 19 -11.65 41.92 10.05
N THR A 20 -11.91 43.08 10.71
CA THR A 20 -13.14 43.35 11.44
C THR A 20 -14.06 44.18 10.55
N GLY A 21 -14.92 43.49 9.80
CA GLY A 21 -15.97 44.12 9.00
C GLY A 21 -17.36 43.74 9.51
N THR A 22 -17.93 44.60 10.39
CA THR A 22 -19.36 44.63 10.62
C THR A 22 -20.05 45.20 9.39
N ASN A 23 -20.97 44.49 8.77
CA ASN A 23 -22.06 45.13 8.06
C ASN A 23 -23.32 44.25 8.03
N ASP A 24 -24.36 44.86 8.46
CA ASP A 24 -25.74 44.42 8.61
C ASP A 24 -26.48 44.63 7.26
N MET A 25 -27.58 43.88 7.09
CA MET A 25 -28.66 44.09 6.11
C MET A 25 -28.49 43.52 4.68
N ALA A 26 -29.23 42.50 4.45
CA ALA A 26 -30.33 42.31 3.47
C ALA A 26 -30.49 40.81 3.09
N ARG A 27 -31.55 40.23 3.62
CA ARG A 27 -32.04 38.90 3.28
C ARG A 27 -32.56 38.89 1.82
N THR A 28 -31.76 38.45 0.89
CA THR A 28 -32.24 37.96 -0.41
C THR A 28 -32.10 36.44 -0.44
N THR A 29 -33.23 35.75 -0.47
CA THR A 29 -33.34 34.30 -0.64
C THR A 29 -32.77 33.93 -1.99
N LYS A 30 -31.54 33.40 -2.00
CA LYS A 30 -30.98 32.71 -3.17
C LYS A 30 -31.68 31.36 -3.32
N PRO A 31 -32.02 30.93 -4.57
CA PRO A 31 -32.55 29.61 -4.81
C PRO A 31 -31.53 28.54 -4.38
N ALA A 32 -32.03 27.50 -3.73
CA ALA A 32 -31.22 26.34 -3.30
C ALA A 32 -30.42 25.81 -4.49
N LYS A 33 -29.10 25.88 -4.42
CA LYS A 33 -28.21 25.14 -5.32
C LYS A 33 -28.49 23.67 -5.06
N THR A 34 -29.05 22.98 -6.04
CA THR A 34 -29.04 21.52 -6.12
C THR A 34 -27.59 21.09 -5.97
N SER A 35 -27.27 20.50 -4.83
CA SER A 35 -25.95 19.91 -4.61
C SER A 35 -25.75 18.84 -5.68
N ALA A 36 -24.73 19.00 -6.52
CA ALA A 36 -24.27 17.93 -7.37
C ALA A 36 -24.02 16.70 -6.47
N PRO A 37 -24.38 15.46 -6.90
CA PRO A 37 -24.13 14.29 -6.10
C PRO A 37 -22.63 14.25 -5.77
N GLU A 38 -22.31 14.09 -4.47
CA GLU A 38 -20.92 13.91 -4.06
C GLU A 38 -20.31 12.78 -4.87
N PRO A 39 -19.07 12.94 -5.37
CA PRO A 39 -18.42 11.88 -6.12
C PRO A 39 -18.34 10.65 -5.24
N THR A 40 -19.02 9.58 -5.64
CA THR A 40 -19.04 8.32 -4.91
C THR A 40 -17.61 7.80 -4.83
N ALA A 41 -17.02 7.80 -3.65
CA ALA A 41 -15.65 7.31 -3.43
C ALA A 41 -15.52 5.86 -3.93
N LEU A 42 -14.38 5.53 -4.55
CA LEU A 42 -14.11 4.19 -5.02
C LEU A 42 -14.19 3.19 -3.85
N PRO A 43 -15.01 2.12 -3.92
CA PRO A 43 -15.04 1.11 -2.89
C PRO A 43 -13.68 0.45 -2.71
N LYS A 44 -13.21 0.32 -1.46
CA LYS A 44 -11.92 -0.28 -1.12
C LYS A 44 -12.10 -1.52 -0.26
N ALA A 45 -11.15 -2.42 -0.35
CA ALA A 45 -11.03 -3.62 0.46
C ALA A 45 -9.80 -3.47 1.36
N LEU A 46 -10.01 -3.41 2.67
CA LEU A 46 -8.93 -3.34 3.64
C LEU A 46 -7.99 -4.53 3.48
N THR A 47 -6.70 -4.29 3.52
CA THR A 47 -5.69 -5.35 3.44
C THR A 47 -5.44 -5.99 4.79
N GLY A 48 -5.60 -5.23 5.87
CA GLY A 48 -5.20 -5.62 7.22
C GLY A 48 -3.69 -5.55 7.46
N ILE A 49 -2.92 -5.15 6.44
CA ILE A 49 -1.47 -5.01 6.53
C ILE A 49 -1.16 -3.64 7.11
N GLN A 50 -0.41 -3.64 8.21
CA GLN A 50 -0.07 -2.43 8.94
C GLN A 50 0.60 -1.38 8.05
N GLY A 51 0.06 -0.15 8.04
CA GLY A 51 0.56 0.98 7.26
C GLY A 51 0.18 0.96 5.77
N LEU A 52 -0.17 -0.19 5.18
CA LEU A 52 -0.55 -0.27 3.76
C LEU A 52 -1.93 0.36 3.51
N ASP A 53 -2.89 0.12 4.40
CA ASP A 53 -4.23 0.69 4.28
C ASP A 53 -4.21 2.21 4.44
N GLU A 54 -3.27 2.76 5.24
CA GLU A 54 -3.05 4.20 5.35
C GLU A 54 -2.52 4.78 4.02
N LEU A 55 -1.51 4.14 3.41
CA LEU A 55 -0.91 4.58 2.15
C LEU A 55 -1.88 4.55 0.97
N THR A 56 -2.82 3.62 1.02
CA THR A 56 -3.85 3.41 0.00
C THR A 56 -5.18 4.10 0.34
N GLU A 57 -5.22 4.86 1.44
CA GLU A 57 -6.43 5.54 1.94
C GLU A 57 -7.64 4.60 2.10
N GLY A 58 -7.42 3.42 2.68
CA GLY A 58 -8.46 2.45 3.01
C GLY A 58 -8.39 1.12 2.28
N GLY A 59 -7.25 0.76 1.70
CA GLY A 59 -7.02 -0.56 1.12
C GLY A 59 -6.99 -0.62 -0.40
N LEU A 60 -7.12 -1.82 -0.94
CA LEU A 60 -7.06 -2.09 -2.38
C LEU A 60 -8.41 -1.84 -3.08
N PRO A 61 -8.44 -1.58 -4.40
CA PRO A 61 -9.68 -1.32 -5.14
C PRO A 61 -10.58 -2.56 -5.11
N ARG A 62 -11.74 -2.47 -4.47
CA ARG A 62 -12.70 -3.58 -4.30
C ARG A 62 -13.23 -4.03 -5.65
N GLY A 63 -13.29 -5.35 -5.84
CA GLY A 63 -13.79 -5.96 -7.08
C GLY A 63 -12.91 -5.72 -8.31
N ARG A 64 -11.63 -5.35 -8.10
CA ARG A 64 -10.68 -5.06 -9.18
C ARG A 64 -9.33 -5.73 -8.94
N PRO A 65 -8.56 -5.99 -10.00
CA PRO A 65 -7.22 -6.56 -9.86
C PRO A 65 -6.19 -5.52 -9.45
N THR A 66 -5.37 -5.89 -8.48
CA THR A 66 -4.14 -5.22 -8.05
C THR A 66 -2.95 -6.08 -8.42
N LEU A 67 -1.95 -5.48 -9.07
CA LEU A 67 -0.69 -6.12 -9.38
C LEU A 67 0.35 -5.79 -8.30
N ILE A 68 1.02 -6.81 -7.79
CA ILE A 68 2.19 -6.67 -6.91
C ILE A 68 3.40 -7.19 -7.65
N CYS A 69 4.31 -6.30 -8.02
CA CYS A 69 5.53 -6.66 -8.74
C CYS A 69 6.77 -6.46 -7.87
N GLY A 70 7.80 -7.25 -8.12
CA GLY A 70 9.07 -7.16 -7.39
C GLY A 70 10.03 -8.29 -7.75
N SER A 71 11.30 -8.15 -7.37
CA SER A 71 12.33 -9.18 -7.55
C SER A 71 12.08 -10.41 -6.66
N ALA A 72 12.80 -11.49 -6.91
CA ALA A 72 12.80 -12.66 -6.04
C ALA A 72 13.16 -12.24 -4.59
N GLY A 73 12.48 -12.83 -3.59
CA GLY A 73 12.70 -12.52 -2.17
C GLY A 73 12.22 -11.13 -1.71
N SER A 74 11.52 -10.36 -2.55
CA SER A 74 10.99 -9.05 -2.17
C SER A 74 9.77 -9.12 -1.24
N GLY A 75 9.10 -10.28 -1.10
CA GLY A 75 7.95 -10.48 -0.22
C GLY A 75 6.59 -10.49 -0.91
N LYS A 76 6.53 -10.65 -2.25
CA LYS A 76 5.28 -10.68 -3.04
C LYS A 76 4.27 -11.72 -2.54
N THR A 77 4.68 -12.98 -2.49
CA THR A 77 3.86 -14.10 -2.02
C THR A 77 3.36 -13.88 -0.60
N MET A 78 4.22 -13.34 0.27
CA MET A 78 3.87 -13.05 1.66
C MET A 78 2.79 -11.97 1.76
N LEU A 79 2.96 -10.85 1.05
CA LEU A 79 1.98 -9.76 1.03
C LEU A 79 0.62 -10.24 0.47
N ALA A 80 0.66 -11.04 -0.58
CA ALA A 80 -0.55 -11.63 -1.18
C ALA A 80 -1.25 -12.61 -0.22
N ALA A 81 -0.48 -13.42 0.50
CA ALA A 81 -1.01 -14.36 1.48
C ALA A 81 -1.64 -13.65 2.68
N GLU A 82 -0.99 -12.63 3.23
CA GLU A 82 -1.54 -11.83 4.34
C GLU A 82 -2.84 -11.12 3.93
N PHE A 83 -2.88 -10.53 2.74
CA PHE A 83 -4.11 -9.94 2.21
C PHE A 83 -5.27 -10.94 2.21
N LEU A 84 -5.00 -12.20 1.85
CA LEU A 84 -6.03 -13.24 1.82
C LEU A 84 -6.43 -13.68 3.23
N VAL A 85 -5.44 -13.90 4.11
CA VAL A 85 -5.64 -14.35 5.49
C VAL A 85 -6.43 -13.32 6.28
N HIS A 86 -6.01 -12.04 6.27
CA HIS A 86 -6.76 -10.96 6.91
C HIS A 86 -8.17 -10.83 6.36
N GLY A 87 -8.33 -10.96 5.03
CA GLY A 87 -9.64 -11.01 4.42
C GLY A 87 -10.56 -12.05 5.04
N ALA A 88 -10.07 -13.26 5.14
CA ALA A 88 -10.82 -14.41 5.62
C ALA A 88 -11.06 -14.41 7.15
N VAL A 89 -10.10 -13.88 7.93
CA VAL A 89 -10.14 -13.92 9.39
C VAL A 89 -10.79 -12.67 9.97
N ASP A 90 -10.35 -11.49 9.53
CA ASP A 90 -10.70 -10.22 10.15
C ASP A 90 -11.92 -9.56 9.50
N TYR A 91 -12.11 -9.78 8.19
CA TYR A 91 -13.17 -9.11 7.41
C TYR A 91 -14.28 -10.05 6.95
N GLY A 92 -14.19 -11.37 7.24
CA GLY A 92 -15.20 -12.35 6.82
C GLY A 92 -15.32 -12.48 5.29
N GLU A 93 -14.25 -12.21 4.56
CA GLU A 93 -14.15 -12.31 3.10
C GLU A 93 -13.36 -13.55 2.69
N PRO A 94 -14.00 -14.71 2.43
CA PRO A 94 -13.29 -15.91 2.02
C PRO A 94 -12.47 -15.68 0.76
N GLY A 95 -11.38 -16.43 0.60
CA GLY A 95 -10.47 -16.22 -0.51
C GLY A 95 -9.89 -17.48 -1.12
N VAL A 96 -9.50 -17.35 -2.41
CA VAL A 96 -8.81 -18.40 -3.17
C VAL A 96 -7.37 -17.99 -3.37
N PHE A 97 -6.43 -18.87 -3.02
CA PHE A 97 -5.02 -18.76 -3.37
C PHE A 97 -4.71 -19.76 -4.48
N MET A 98 -4.44 -19.27 -5.67
CA MET A 98 -4.04 -20.09 -6.80
C MET A 98 -2.56 -19.90 -7.08
N MET A 99 -1.81 -20.99 -7.06
CA MET A 99 -0.36 -21.03 -7.21
C MET A 99 0.04 -21.78 -8.47
N PHE A 100 1.15 -21.37 -9.07
CA PHE A 100 1.64 -21.95 -10.31
C PHE A 100 3.08 -22.50 -10.19
N GLU A 101 3.86 -22.01 -9.23
CA GLU A 101 5.27 -22.36 -9.05
C GLU A 101 5.52 -23.10 -7.73
N GLU A 102 5.09 -22.52 -6.61
CA GLU A 102 5.24 -23.14 -5.29
C GLU A 102 4.14 -24.17 -5.03
N ASN A 103 4.37 -25.13 -4.13
CA ASN A 103 3.34 -26.06 -3.72
C ASN A 103 2.64 -25.61 -2.43
N ALA A 104 1.43 -26.16 -2.18
CA ALA A 104 0.60 -25.80 -1.03
C ALA A 104 1.28 -26.07 0.33
N GLU A 105 2.14 -27.07 0.41
CA GLU A 105 2.83 -27.45 1.65
C GLU A 105 3.90 -26.41 2.02
N GLU A 106 4.61 -25.86 1.03
CA GLU A 106 5.59 -24.79 1.22
C GLU A 106 4.90 -23.50 1.68
N LEU A 107 3.82 -23.10 1.04
CA LEU A 107 3.01 -21.97 1.47
C LEU A 107 2.50 -22.17 2.90
N ALA A 108 1.95 -23.35 3.23
CA ALA A 108 1.46 -23.64 4.58
C ALA A 108 2.58 -23.56 5.62
N ARG A 109 3.79 -24.03 5.29
CA ARG A 109 4.96 -23.93 6.16
C ARG A 109 5.38 -22.48 6.39
N ASN A 110 5.41 -21.67 5.32
CA ASN A 110 5.76 -20.26 5.37
C ASN A 110 4.75 -19.48 6.23
N LEU A 111 3.46 -19.71 6.05
CA LEU A 111 2.41 -19.05 6.84
C LEU A 111 2.38 -19.48 8.30
N ARG A 112 2.74 -20.74 8.58
CA ARG A 112 2.83 -21.25 9.98
C ARG A 112 3.88 -20.50 10.79
N SER A 113 4.98 -20.05 10.15
CA SER A 113 5.99 -19.22 10.83
C SER A 113 5.46 -17.85 11.26
N LEU A 114 4.36 -17.40 10.68
CA LEU A 114 3.63 -16.18 11.05
C LEU A 114 2.43 -16.43 11.97
N GLY A 115 2.29 -17.65 12.50
CA GLY A 115 1.18 -18.02 13.38
C GLY A 115 -0.13 -18.36 12.64
N VAL A 116 -0.12 -18.50 11.33
CA VAL A 116 -1.29 -18.82 10.52
C VAL A 116 -1.39 -20.32 10.26
N ASP A 117 -2.49 -20.93 10.68
CA ASP A 117 -2.83 -22.32 10.39
C ASP A 117 -3.71 -22.41 9.13
N LEU A 118 -3.05 -22.58 7.97
CA LEU A 118 -3.71 -22.65 6.67
C LEU A 118 -4.66 -23.86 6.57
N ASP A 119 -4.28 -25.01 7.14
CA ASP A 119 -5.10 -26.23 7.12
C ASP A 119 -6.43 -26.01 7.85
N LYS A 120 -6.40 -25.30 8.97
CA LYS A 120 -7.60 -24.92 9.73
C LYS A 120 -8.49 -23.98 8.90
N LEU A 121 -7.93 -23.00 8.23
CA LEU A 121 -8.67 -22.06 7.40
C LEU A 121 -9.31 -22.75 6.18
N GLN A 122 -8.64 -23.74 5.60
CA GLN A 122 -9.19 -24.56 4.51
C GLN A 122 -10.38 -25.43 4.99
N LYS A 123 -10.22 -26.12 6.13
CA LYS A 123 -11.31 -26.91 6.74
C LYS A 123 -12.54 -26.05 7.06
N GLN A 124 -12.33 -24.79 7.42
CA GLN A 124 -13.40 -23.81 7.68
C GLN A 124 -14.00 -23.19 6.41
N LYS A 125 -13.53 -23.56 5.23
CA LYS A 125 -13.89 -22.95 3.93
C LYS A 125 -13.66 -21.43 3.87
N LYS A 126 -12.74 -20.94 4.67
CA LYS A 126 -12.32 -19.53 4.67
C LYS A 126 -11.29 -19.24 3.59
N ILE A 127 -10.41 -20.20 3.32
CA ILE A 127 -9.40 -20.11 2.25
C ILE A 127 -9.47 -21.43 1.48
N ALA A 128 -9.44 -21.35 0.16
CA ALA A 128 -9.15 -22.48 -0.72
C ALA A 128 -7.76 -22.25 -1.35
N VAL A 129 -6.92 -23.28 -1.31
CA VAL A 129 -5.61 -23.27 -1.97
C VAL A 129 -5.66 -24.24 -3.11
N ASP A 130 -5.28 -23.79 -4.28
CA ASP A 130 -5.25 -24.57 -5.50
C ASP A 130 -3.89 -24.42 -6.20
N HIS A 131 -3.27 -25.53 -6.55
CA HIS A 131 -2.01 -25.56 -7.28
C HIS A 131 -2.28 -26.03 -8.71
N VAL A 132 -1.95 -25.20 -9.67
CA VAL A 132 -2.10 -25.48 -11.09
C VAL A 132 -0.72 -25.75 -11.68
N HIS A 133 -0.46 -27.01 -11.99
CA HIS A 133 0.76 -27.37 -12.72
C HIS A 133 0.54 -27.13 -14.21
N ILE A 134 1.39 -26.32 -14.81
CA ILE A 134 1.33 -26.00 -16.24
C ILE A 134 2.45 -26.79 -16.93
N GLU A 135 2.07 -27.85 -17.63
CA GLU A 135 3.03 -28.62 -18.43
C GLU A 135 3.33 -27.86 -19.73
N ARG A 136 4.61 -27.51 -19.94
CA ARG A 136 5.07 -26.79 -21.14
C ARG A 136 4.79 -27.50 -22.44
N ASN A 137 4.66 -28.83 -22.39
CA ASN A 137 4.43 -29.67 -23.57
C ASN A 137 2.98 -29.57 -24.09
N GLU A 138 1.99 -29.35 -23.23
CA GLU A 138 0.59 -29.22 -23.64
C GLU A 138 0.35 -27.95 -24.46
N ILE A 139 1.13 -26.89 -24.20
CA ILE A 139 1.01 -25.59 -24.91
C ILE A 139 1.55 -25.70 -26.35
N GLN A 140 2.51 -26.57 -26.62
CA GLN A 140 3.13 -26.71 -27.96
C GLN A 140 2.31 -27.60 -28.89
N GLU A 141 1.55 -28.58 -28.38
CA GLU A 141 0.82 -29.52 -29.22
C GLU A 141 -0.50 -28.97 -29.77
N THR A 142 -1.16 -28.05 -29.09
CA THR A 142 -2.47 -27.53 -29.51
C THR A 142 -2.41 -26.23 -30.30
N GLY A 143 -1.28 -25.52 -30.31
CA GLY A 143 -1.08 -24.29 -31.10
C GLY A 143 -1.94 -23.08 -30.66
N GLU A 144 -2.91 -23.28 -29.80
CA GLU A 144 -3.75 -22.24 -29.21
C GLU A 144 -3.60 -22.25 -27.70
N TYR A 145 -3.03 -21.18 -27.15
CA TYR A 145 -3.00 -20.98 -25.72
C TYR A 145 -4.36 -20.43 -25.25
N ASP A 146 -5.06 -21.18 -24.40
CA ASP A 146 -6.36 -20.76 -23.88
C ASP A 146 -6.37 -20.85 -22.34
N LEU A 147 -6.74 -19.75 -21.71
CA LEU A 147 -6.98 -19.67 -20.25
C LEU A 147 -8.32 -20.24 -19.80
N GLU A 148 -9.10 -20.87 -20.69
CA GLU A 148 -10.46 -21.35 -20.35
C GLU A 148 -10.45 -22.37 -19.20
N GLY A 149 -9.50 -23.32 -19.23
CA GLY A 149 -9.34 -24.29 -18.14
C GLY A 149 -9.02 -23.62 -16.79
N LEU A 150 -8.20 -22.55 -16.81
CA LEU A 150 -7.93 -21.75 -15.62
C LEU A 150 -9.20 -21.05 -15.12
N PHE A 151 -9.99 -20.45 -16.01
CA PHE A 151 -11.24 -19.77 -15.63
C PHE A 151 -12.26 -20.71 -15.03
N ILE A 152 -12.42 -21.90 -15.60
CA ILE A 152 -13.32 -22.94 -15.06
C ILE A 152 -12.88 -23.36 -13.66
N ARG A 153 -11.60 -23.67 -13.48
CA ARG A 153 -11.03 -24.12 -12.22
C ARG A 153 -11.10 -23.04 -11.14
N LEU A 154 -10.66 -21.84 -11.46
CA LEU A 154 -10.73 -20.69 -10.56
C LEU A 154 -12.19 -20.32 -10.23
N GLY A 155 -13.08 -20.35 -11.23
CA GLY A 155 -14.51 -20.13 -11.05
C GLY A 155 -15.12 -21.12 -10.08
N HIS A 156 -14.83 -22.40 -10.25
CA HIS A 156 -15.28 -23.47 -9.34
C HIS A 156 -14.78 -23.24 -7.91
N ALA A 157 -13.50 -22.90 -7.73
CA ALA A 157 -12.92 -22.60 -6.41
C ALA A 157 -13.61 -21.40 -5.75
N ILE A 158 -13.85 -20.33 -6.50
CA ILE A 158 -14.56 -19.12 -6.02
C ILE A 158 -15.98 -19.50 -5.57
N ASP A 159 -16.72 -20.23 -6.39
CA ASP A 159 -18.12 -20.57 -6.11
C ASP A 159 -18.26 -21.54 -4.94
N THR A 160 -17.31 -22.48 -4.78
CA THR A 160 -17.34 -23.50 -3.72
C THR A 160 -17.28 -22.90 -2.32
N ILE A 161 -16.51 -21.81 -2.12
CA ILE A 161 -16.36 -21.18 -0.81
C ILE A 161 -17.01 -19.79 -0.75
N GLY A 162 -17.62 -19.30 -1.83
CA GLY A 162 -18.15 -17.95 -1.92
C GLY A 162 -17.08 -16.87 -1.83
N ALA A 163 -15.93 -17.09 -2.46
CA ALA A 163 -14.75 -16.23 -2.32
C ALA A 163 -15.03 -14.78 -2.74
N LYS A 164 -14.50 -13.86 -1.97
CA LYS A 164 -14.49 -12.41 -2.25
C LYS A 164 -13.11 -11.91 -2.64
N ARG A 165 -12.08 -12.67 -2.26
CA ARG A 165 -10.67 -12.37 -2.56
C ARG A 165 -10.04 -13.48 -3.37
N VAL A 166 -9.13 -13.10 -4.26
CA VAL A 166 -8.37 -14.04 -5.09
C VAL A 166 -6.92 -13.64 -5.11
N VAL A 167 -6.03 -14.59 -5.00
CA VAL A 167 -4.58 -14.42 -5.23
C VAL A 167 -4.15 -15.33 -6.36
N LEU A 168 -3.39 -14.79 -7.32
CA LEU A 168 -2.72 -15.54 -8.39
C LEU A 168 -1.21 -15.32 -8.25
N ASP A 169 -0.44 -16.39 -7.95
CA ASP A 169 1.00 -16.31 -7.65
C ASP A 169 1.80 -17.41 -8.37
N THR A 170 2.67 -17.12 -9.31
CA THR A 170 2.97 -15.87 -10.01
C THR A 170 2.43 -15.92 -11.45
N ILE A 171 2.05 -14.75 -11.99
CA ILE A 171 1.41 -14.69 -13.31
C ILE A 171 2.35 -15.12 -14.45
N GLU A 172 3.67 -14.98 -14.26
CA GLU A 172 4.68 -15.37 -15.25
C GLU A 172 4.61 -16.84 -15.61
N ALA A 173 4.25 -17.68 -14.66
CA ALA A 173 4.12 -19.13 -14.92
C ALA A 173 3.06 -19.41 -15.99
N LEU A 174 1.96 -18.64 -16.02
CA LEU A 174 0.91 -18.75 -17.02
C LEU A 174 1.40 -18.42 -18.43
N PHE A 175 2.45 -17.61 -18.56
CA PHE A 175 2.84 -17.01 -19.84
C PHE A 175 4.25 -17.41 -20.29
N SER A 176 4.93 -18.28 -19.53
CA SER A 176 6.32 -18.67 -19.78
C SER A 176 6.57 -19.36 -21.14
N GLY A 177 5.50 -19.81 -21.82
CA GLY A 177 5.56 -20.46 -23.13
C GLY A 177 5.06 -19.61 -24.30
N LEU A 178 4.59 -18.38 -24.07
CA LEU A 178 4.00 -17.54 -25.11
C LEU A 178 5.06 -16.71 -25.86
N PRO A 179 5.30 -16.97 -27.15
CA PRO A 179 6.32 -16.25 -27.90
C PRO A 179 5.87 -14.83 -28.34
N ASN A 180 4.55 -14.52 -28.24
CA ASN A 180 3.98 -13.32 -28.83
C ASN A 180 3.38 -12.38 -27.77
N HIS A 181 4.00 -11.20 -27.58
CA HIS A 181 3.52 -10.16 -26.67
C HIS A 181 2.10 -9.67 -26.95
N ALA A 182 1.60 -9.75 -28.19
CA ALA A 182 0.24 -9.35 -28.50
C ALA A 182 -0.80 -10.33 -27.96
N VAL A 183 -0.52 -11.64 -28.06
CA VAL A 183 -1.34 -12.71 -27.48
C VAL A 183 -1.34 -12.58 -25.97
N LEU A 184 -0.16 -12.44 -25.37
CA LEU A 184 0.00 -12.25 -23.94
C LEU A 184 -0.85 -11.07 -23.43
N ARG A 185 -0.80 -9.94 -24.12
CA ARG A 185 -1.61 -8.76 -23.76
C ARG A 185 -3.12 -9.01 -23.87
N ALA A 186 -3.54 -9.76 -24.87
CA ALA A 186 -4.95 -10.11 -25.05
C ALA A 186 -5.46 -11.00 -23.92
N GLU A 187 -4.71 -12.04 -23.56
CA GLU A 187 -5.04 -12.98 -22.48
C GLU A 187 -5.01 -12.32 -21.10
N LEU A 188 -4.04 -11.45 -20.81
CA LEU A 188 -4.02 -10.64 -19.59
C LEU A 188 -5.27 -9.76 -19.48
N ARG A 189 -5.68 -9.11 -20.57
CA ARG A 189 -6.91 -8.31 -20.58
C ARG A 189 -8.15 -9.17 -20.36
N ARG A 190 -8.17 -10.39 -20.91
CA ARG A 190 -9.25 -11.36 -20.74
C ARG A 190 -9.35 -11.79 -19.28
N LEU A 191 -8.22 -12.17 -18.65
CA LEU A 191 -8.13 -12.57 -17.25
C LEU A 191 -8.62 -11.44 -16.31
N PHE A 192 -8.10 -10.23 -16.49
CA PHE A 192 -8.46 -9.11 -15.63
C PHE A 192 -9.93 -8.68 -15.79
N ARG A 193 -10.47 -8.76 -17.02
CA ARG A 193 -11.90 -8.53 -17.27
C ARG A 193 -12.76 -9.60 -16.63
N TRP A 194 -12.34 -10.85 -16.70
CA TRP A 194 -13.04 -11.98 -16.09
C TRP A 194 -13.08 -11.83 -14.56
N LEU A 195 -11.97 -11.53 -13.91
CA LEU A 195 -11.89 -11.26 -12.47
C LEU A 195 -12.82 -10.11 -12.05
N LYS A 196 -12.84 -9.02 -12.81
CA LYS A 196 -13.79 -7.91 -12.58
C LYS A 196 -15.25 -8.35 -12.73
N GLY A 197 -15.55 -9.15 -13.75
CA GLY A 197 -16.90 -9.69 -13.97
C GLY A 197 -17.39 -10.57 -12.83
N ARG A 198 -16.47 -11.26 -12.14
CA ARG A 198 -16.77 -12.06 -10.94
C ARG A 198 -16.93 -11.20 -9.68
N GLY A 199 -16.57 -9.92 -9.73
CA GLY A 199 -16.69 -9.00 -8.59
C GLY A 199 -15.72 -9.30 -7.45
N VAL A 200 -14.67 -10.10 -7.68
CA VAL A 200 -13.66 -10.44 -6.67
C VAL A 200 -12.57 -9.38 -6.60
N THR A 201 -12.06 -9.11 -5.41
CA THR A 201 -10.86 -8.31 -5.23
C THR A 201 -9.64 -9.20 -5.42
N ALA A 202 -8.91 -8.99 -6.51
CA ALA A 202 -7.82 -9.86 -6.88
C ALA A 202 -6.45 -9.21 -6.62
N VAL A 203 -5.52 -9.97 -6.06
CA VAL A 203 -4.09 -9.67 -5.99
C VAL A 203 -3.37 -10.64 -6.91
N ILE A 204 -2.57 -10.09 -7.81
CA ILE A 204 -1.80 -10.84 -8.78
C ILE A 204 -0.34 -10.48 -8.55
N THR A 205 0.51 -11.49 -8.36
CA THR A 205 1.94 -11.23 -8.21
C THR A 205 2.65 -11.38 -9.55
N GLY A 206 3.70 -10.60 -9.73
CA GLY A 206 4.51 -10.60 -10.93
C GLY A 206 5.98 -10.33 -10.65
N GLU A 207 6.86 -10.89 -11.47
CA GLU A 207 8.29 -10.63 -11.38
C GLU A 207 8.65 -9.28 -12.00
N ARG A 208 9.61 -8.60 -11.38
CA ARG A 208 10.18 -7.37 -11.92
C ARG A 208 11.01 -7.66 -13.16
N GLY A 209 10.84 -6.84 -14.21
CA GLY A 209 11.71 -6.83 -15.37
C GLY A 209 13.01 -6.04 -15.12
N GLU A 210 14.02 -6.21 -15.97
CA GLU A 210 15.29 -5.48 -15.84
C GLU A 210 15.15 -3.97 -16.03
N GLN A 211 14.29 -3.53 -16.97
CA GLN A 211 14.05 -2.12 -17.30
C GLN A 211 12.57 -1.71 -17.23
N SER A 212 11.70 -2.61 -16.79
CA SER A 212 10.26 -2.42 -16.66
C SER A 212 9.78 -2.83 -15.28
N LEU A 213 8.56 -2.43 -14.91
CA LEU A 213 7.97 -2.80 -13.62
C LEU A 213 7.70 -4.30 -13.52
N THR A 214 7.35 -4.93 -14.65
CA THR A 214 7.10 -6.35 -14.75
C THR A 214 7.94 -6.97 -15.87
N ARG A 215 8.13 -8.27 -15.83
CA ARG A 215 9.00 -9.00 -16.78
C ARG A 215 8.61 -8.74 -18.25
N TYR A 216 7.32 -8.66 -18.53
CA TYR A 216 6.81 -8.45 -19.87
C TYR A 216 6.41 -7.00 -20.16
N GLY A 217 6.39 -6.11 -19.16
CA GLY A 217 6.06 -4.69 -19.27
C GLY A 217 4.62 -4.41 -19.71
N LEU A 218 3.71 -5.33 -19.49
CA LEU A 218 2.33 -5.25 -19.98
C LEU A 218 1.29 -5.23 -18.87
N GLU A 219 1.57 -5.93 -17.78
CA GLU A 219 0.63 -6.20 -16.71
C GLU A 219 0.22 -4.92 -15.99
N GLU A 220 1.17 -3.98 -15.82
CA GLU A 220 0.90 -2.70 -15.18
C GLU A 220 -0.09 -1.81 -15.95
N TYR A 221 -0.21 -2.00 -17.27
CA TYR A 221 -1.17 -1.25 -18.06
C TYR A 221 -2.62 -1.70 -17.86
N VAL A 222 -2.81 -2.95 -17.50
CA VAL A 222 -4.13 -3.58 -17.37
C VAL A 222 -4.66 -3.49 -15.94
N ALA A 223 -3.80 -3.57 -14.92
CA ALA A 223 -4.17 -3.47 -13.51
C ALA A 223 -4.71 -2.08 -13.13
N ASP A 224 -5.65 -2.04 -12.20
CA ASP A 224 -6.20 -0.78 -11.65
C ASP A 224 -5.33 -0.21 -10.53
N CYS A 225 -4.64 -1.06 -9.78
CA CYS A 225 -3.64 -0.71 -8.78
C CYS A 225 -2.35 -1.49 -9.06
N VAL A 226 -1.20 -0.85 -8.88
CA VAL A 226 0.13 -1.46 -9.05
C VAL A 226 1.00 -1.07 -7.86
N ILE A 227 1.51 -2.08 -7.17
CA ILE A 227 2.41 -1.95 -6.03
C ILE A 227 3.75 -2.59 -6.42
N LEU A 228 4.82 -1.83 -6.27
CA LEU A 228 6.19 -2.29 -6.46
C LEU A 228 6.83 -2.62 -5.11
N LEU A 229 7.35 -3.82 -4.97
CA LEU A 229 8.22 -4.23 -3.87
C LEU A 229 9.65 -4.27 -4.35
N ASP A 230 10.53 -3.60 -3.65
CA ASP A 230 11.95 -3.52 -3.97
C ASP A 230 12.79 -3.98 -2.76
N HIS A 231 13.82 -4.76 -3.04
CA HIS A 231 14.76 -5.27 -2.05
C HIS A 231 16.15 -4.85 -2.47
N ARG A 232 16.75 -3.94 -1.71
CA ARG A 232 18.08 -3.35 -2.00
C ARG A 232 19.06 -3.71 -0.91
N ILE A 233 20.29 -3.97 -1.32
CA ILE A 233 21.43 -4.09 -0.41
C ILE A 233 22.37 -2.93 -0.74
N ILE A 234 22.52 -1.98 0.19
CA ILE A 234 23.41 -0.83 0.07
C ILE A 234 24.33 -0.86 1.31
N ASP A 235 25.62 -0.83 1.10
CA ASP A 235 26.64 -0.86 2.18
C ASP A 235 26.39 -1.98 3.20
N GLN A 236 26.09 -3.17 2.72
CA GLN A 236 25.78 -4.38 3.50
C GLN A 236 24.47 -4.28 4.33
N VAL A 237 23.71 -3.21 4.17
CA VAL A 237 22.41 -3.07 4.82
C VAL A 237 21.30 -3.46 3.84
N SER A 238 20.53 -4.48 4.21
CA SER A 238 19.36 -4.92 3.45
C SER A 238 18.13 -4.08 3.80
N THR A 239 17.52 -3.46 2.80
CA THR A 239 16.30 -2.67 2.97
C THR A 239 15.23 -3.13 1.99
N ARG A 240 13.99 -3.27 2.48
CA ARG A 240 12.81 -3.50 1.65
C ARG A 240 11.99 -2.22 1.56
N ARG A 241 11.51 -1.91 0.36
CA ARG A 241 10.70 -0.72 0.09
C ARG A 241 9.46 -1.08 -0.72
N LEU A 242 8.36 -0.43 -0.40
CA LEU A 242 7.09 -0.53 -1.11
C LEU A 242 6.76 0.82 -1.74
N ARG A 243 6.28 0.81 -2.97
CA ARG A 243 5.76 2.00 -3.64
C ARG A 243 4.44 1.68 -4.34
N VAL A 244 3.43 2.51 -4.14
CA VAL A 244 2.22 2.47 -4.97
C VAL A 244 2.51 3.26 -6.24
N VAL A 245 2.68 2.53 -7.34
CA VAL A 245 3.06 3.12 -8.65
C VAL A 245 1.84 3.71 -9.36
N LYS A 246 0.70 3.08 -9.15
CA LYS A 246 -0.56 3.42 -9.80
C LYS A 246 -1.74 3.02 -8.92
N TYR A 247 -2.73 3.91 -8.85
CA TYR A 247 -4.01 3.59 -8.25
C TYR A 247 -5.10 4.43 -8.93
N ARG A 248 -5.94 3.79 -9.76
CA ARG A 248 -6.96 4.48 -10.55
C ARG A 248 -8.13 4.89 -9.67
N GLY A 249 -8.49 6.16 -9.70
CA GLY A 249 -9.71 6.68 -9.10
C GLY A 249 -9.60 7.07 -7.62
N THR A 250 -8.37 7.13 -7.08
CA THR A 250 -8.13 7.61 -5.71
C THR A 250 -6.75 8.25 -5.59
N ALA A 251 -6.58 9.11 -4.61
CA ALA A 251 -5.26 9.54 -4.14
C ALA A 251 -4.57 8.38 -3.41
N HIS A 252 -3.25 8.42 -3.37
CA HIS A 252 -2.42 7.46 -2.66
C HIS A 252 -1.04 8.04 -2.38
N GLY A 253 -0.31 7.45 -1.45
CA GLY A 253 1.09 7.79 -1.21
C GLY A 253 1.96 7.41 -2.42
N THR A 254 2.76 8.36 -2.92
CA THR A 254 3.57 8.18 -4.15
C THR A 254 5.04 7.91 -3.88
N ASN A 255 5.48 8.03 -2.62
CA ASN A 255 6.86 7.82 -2.22
C ASN A 255 7.23 6.33 -2.12
N GLU A 256 8.51 6.06 -1.90
CA GLU A 256 8.98 4.74 -1.48
C GLU A 256 8.95 4.66 0.04
N TYR A 257 8.24 3.66 0.56
CA TYR A 257 8.06 3.44 1.99
C TYR A 257 8.85 2.22 2.44
N PRO A 258 9.66 2.29 3.48
CA PRO A 258 10.31 1.11 4.01
C PRO A 258 9.26 0.16 4.62
N PHE A 259 9.48 -1.13 4.49
CA PHE A 259 8.68 -2.14 5.16
C PHE A 259 9.54 -3.27 5.72
N LEU A 260 9.03 -3.94 6.72
CA LEU A 260 9.65 -5.06 7.39
C LEU A 260 8.79 -6.31 7.21
N ILE A 261 9.42 -7.46 7.16
CA ILE A 261 8.79 -8.77 7.29
C ILE A 261 9.26 -9.34 8.62
N GLY A 262 8.37 -9.40 9.60
CA GLY A 262 8.67 -9.84 10.95
C GLY A 262 7.85 -11.06 11.36
N ALA A 263 7.90 -11.43 12.63
CA ALA A 263 7.14 -12.54 13.20
C ALA A 263 5.61 -12.34 13.13
N HIS A 264 5.15 -11.10 12.95
CA HIS A 264 3.73 -10.75 12.86
C HIS A 264 3.33 -10.34 11.43
N GLY A 265 4.14 -10.69 10.43
CA GLY A 265 3.87 -10.36 9.04
C GLY A 265 4.55 -9.09 8.55
N ILE A 266 3.95 -8.48 7.53
CA ILE A 266 4.45 -7.26 6.89
C ILE A 266 3.97 -6.03 7.64
N SER A 267 4.90 -5.12 7.90
CA SER A 267 4.63 -3.80 8.47
C SER A 267 5.25 -2.72 7.57
N VAL A 268 4.43 -1.85 7.03
CA VAL A 268 4.86 -0.71 6.21
C VAL A 268 4.93 0.53 7.09
N LEU A 269 6.01 1.31 6.96
CA LEU A 269 6.22 2.53 7.73
C LEU A 269 5.86 3.75 6.87
N PRO A 270 4.68 4.36 7.03
CA PRO A 270 4.25 5.52 6.27
C PRO A 270 4.90 6.81 6.79
N ILE A 271 6.22 6.96 6.60
CA ILE A 271 7.01 8.07 7.16
C ILE A 271 6.50 9.46 6.72
N THR A 272 5.75 9.53 5.62
CA THR A 272 5.20 10.79 5.11
C THR A 272 3.82 11.14 5.65
N SER A 273 3.15 10.23 6.34
CA SER A 273 1.88 10.49 7.02
C SER A 273 2.03 11.14 8.40
N MET A 274 3.27 11.39 8.83
CA MET A 274 3.52 12.30 9.94
C MET A 274 3.15 13.73 9.51
N ARG A 275 1.85 13.98 9.36
CA ARG A 275 1.34 15.35 9.39
C ARG A 275 1.74 15.92 10.74
N LEU A 276 2.34 17.10 10.70
CA LEU A 276 2.56 17.90 11.90
C LEU A 276 1.20 18.47 12.40
N ASP A 277 0.19 17.62 12.53
CA ASP A 277 -1.10 17.97 13.14
C ASP A 277 -0.96 18.05 14.68
N HIS A 278 0.24 18.43 15.11
CA HIS A 278 0.50 18.71 16.51
C HIS A 278 -0.01 20.11 16.81
N VAL A 279 -1.10 20.21 17.56
CA VAL A 279 -1.54 21.49 18.11
C VAL A 279 -0.41 21.97 19.00
N ALA A 280 0.27 23.04 18.57
CA ALA A 280 1.34 23.62 19.35
C ALA A 280 0.80 24.03 20.73
N SER A 281 1.39 23.50 21.80
CA SER A 281 1.02 23.86 23.16
C SER A 281 1.32 25.35 23.40
N SER A 282 0.40 26.07 23.96
CA SER A 282 0.63 27.44 24.47
C SER A 282 1.20 27.45 25.90
N GLU A 283 1.28 26.29 26.53
CA GLU A 283 1.85 26.13 27.88
C GLU A 283 3.38 26.26 27.81
N ARG A 284 3.94 27.01 28.74
CA ARG A 284 5.38 27.19 28.85
C ARG A 284 5.95 26.41 30.03
N VAL A 285 7.18 26.01 29.93
CA VAL A 285 7.90 25.24 30.97
C VAL A 285 9.18 26.01 31.32
N SER A 286 9.35 26.31 32.61
CA SER A 286 10.55 26.98 33.07
C SER A 286 11.80 26.15 32.77
N ALA A 287 12.84 26.80 32.27
CA ALA A 287 14.16 26.22 32.10
C ALA A 287 14.91 26.05 33.43
N GLY A 288 14.36 26.56 34.52
CA GLY A 288 15.03 26.61 35.84
C GLY A 288 16.10 27.71 35.99
N ILE A 289 16.24 28.57 34.96
CA ILE A 289 17.19 29.70 34.93
C ILE A 289 16.37 30.96 34.70
N ALA A 290 16.15 31.73 35.76
CA ALA A 290 15.28 32.92 35.75
C ALA A 290 15.58 33.91 34.63
N GLY A 291 16.87 34.24 34.43
CA GLY A 291 17.26 35.14 33.35
C GLY A 291 17.04 34.60 31.94
N LEU A 292 17.09 33.30 31.74
CA LEU A 292 16.74 32.67 30.46
C LEU A 292 15.24 32.64 30.26
N ASP A 293 14.48 32.32 31.28
CA ASP A 293 13.01 32.34 31.25
C ASP A 293 12.49 33.72 30.92
N ASP A 294 13.06 34.78 31.50
CA ASP A 294 12.73 36.19 31.20
C ASP A 294 13.00 36.52 29.72
N MET A 295 14.17 36.11 29.20
CA MET A 295 14.49 36.30 27.78
C MET A 295 13.58 35.55 26.82
N LEU A 296 13.00 34.44 27.25
CA LEU A 296 12.03 33.63 26.50
C LEU A 296 10.56 34.04 26.73
N GLY A 297 10.32 35.24 27.31
CA GLY A 297 8.99 35.78 27.50
C GLY A 297 8.38 35.49 28.86
N GLY A 298 9.22 35.30 29.88
CA GLY A 298 8.86 35.26 31.30
C GLY A 298 8.63 33.88 31.91
N THR A 299 8.44 32.84 31.10
CA THR A 299 8.11 31.48 31.62
C THR A 299 8.81 30.34 30.92
N GLY A 300 9.84 30.63 30.11
CA GLY A 300 10.63 29.63 29.38
C GLY A 300 10.03 29.14 28.06
N PRO A 301 10.57 28.05 27.47
CA PRO A 301 10.12 27.50 26.17
C PRO A 301 8.72 26.88 26.24
N TYR A 302 8.08 26.74 25.09
CA TYR A 302 6.78 26.06 25.00
C TYR A 302 6.92 24.54 25.26
N ARG A 303 5.95 23.97 25.97
CA ARG A 303 5.89 22.53 26.23
C ARG A 303 5.83 21.78 24.92
N GLY A 304 6.70 20.78 24.74
CA GLY A 304 6.79 19.98 23.51
C GLY A 304 7.53 20.65 22.34
N SER A 305 8.10 21.86 22.55
CA SER A 305 8.97 22.47 21.55
C SER A 305 10.42 21.93 21.62
N SER A 306 11.10 21.91 20.47
CA SER A 306 12.52 21.62 20.41
C SER A 306 13.32 22.90 20.53
N THR A 307 14.27 22.95 21.47
CA THR A 307 15.14 24.10 21.68
C THR A 307 16.58 23.72 21.31
N LEU A 308 17.18 24.47 20.39
CA LEU A 308 18.60 24.32 20.04
C LEU A 308 19.41 25.31 20.86
N VAL A 309 20.36 24.79 21.61
CA VAL A 309 21.40 25.60 22.29
C VAL A 309 22.70 25.39 21.54
N SER A 310 23.33 26.49 21.07
CA SER A 310 24.59 26.43 20.36
C SER A 310 25.59 27.38 21.02
N GLY A 311 26.85 26.96 21.10
CA GLY A 311 27.93 27.74 21.65
C GLY A 311 29.29 27.18 21.23
N ALA A 312 30.35 27.93 21.49
CA ALA A 312 31.72 27.42 21.34
C ALA A 312 32.03 26.40 22.45
N PRO A 313 33.00 25.49 22.25
CA PRO A 313 33.42 24.57 23.32
C PRO A 313 33.88 25.36 24.56
N GLY A 314 33.27 25.07 25.73
CA GLY A 314 33.63 25.70 27.01
C GLY A 314 32.89 27.02 27.33
N THR A 315 31.80 27.36 26.61
CA THR A 315 30.93 28.51 26.92
C THR A 315 29.80 28.13 27.86
#